data_25b6e453001c04baae2fe73b74a9b2b3
#
_entry.id   25b6e453001c04baae2fe73b74a9b2b3
#
_cell.length_a   1.000
_cell.length_b   1.000
_cell.length_c   1.000
_cell.angle_alpha   90.00
_cell.angle_beta   90.00
_cell.angle_gamma   90.00
#
_symmetry.space_group_name_H-M   'P 1'
#
loop_
_entity.id
_entity.type
_entity.pdbx_description
1 polymer ?
#
loop_
_entity_poly.entity_id
_entity_poly.type
_entity_poly.pdbx_seq_one_letter_code
_entity_poly.pdbx_strand_id
1 'polypeptide(L)'
;MATPSPSPVHPVLRKSAAPPAALDLLAKAHSGLAEAARLTRPNERYATAHLSALRTAAAVLAARARPEPVHPRRRPRIRSAWEVLPELAPELAEWSALFASGAARRARAEAGIEDAASARDADDLLRAASMFLRLVERMLAVRAPAPTPSQSPGQTLPQPRPERPDAG
;
A
#
# COMPACT_ATOMS: atom_id res chain seq x y z
N MET A 1 -23.92 -52.31 11.32
CA MET A 1 -24.00 -51.02 10.58
C MET A 1 -22.97 -50.10 11.15
N ALA A 2 -21.86 -49.89 10.45
CA ALA A 2 -20.77 -49.02 10.90
C ALA A 2 -21.00 -47.64 10.33
N THR A 3 -21.09 -46.62 11.20
CA THR A 3 -21.15 -45.23 10.85
C THR A 3 -19.75 -44.74 10.45
N PRO A 4 -19.56 -44.09 9.30
CA PRO A 4 -18.27 -43.53 8.95
C PRO A 4 -17.98 -42.33 9.84
N SER A 5 -16.82 -42.35 10.55
CA SER A 5 -16.27 -41.22 11.30
C SER A 5 -15.92 -40.09 10.31
N PRO A 6 -16.24 -38.82 10.64
CA PRO A 6 -15.84 -37.70 9.81
C PRO A 6 -14.32 -37.54 9.90
N SER A 7 -13.66 -37.53 8.75
CA SER A 7 -12.23 -37.22 8.64
C SER A 7 -11.93 -35.85 9.24
N PRO A 8 -10.84 -35.69 9.99
CA PRO A 8 -10.43 -34.39 10.50
C PRO A 8 -10.09 -33.48 9.31
N VAL A 9 -10.88 -32.44 9.15
CA VAL A 9 -10.57 -31.37 8.22
C VAL A 9 -9.30 -30.71 8.71
N HIS A 10 -8.18 -30.94 8.04
CA HIS A 10 -6.95 -30.21 8.33
C HIS A 10 -7.24 -28.72 8.26
N PRO A 11 -6.96 -27.93 9.31
CA PRO A 11 -7.06 -26.50 9.20
C PRO A 11 -6.06 -26.05 8.13
N VAL A 12 -6.56 -25.65 6.98
CA VAL A 12 -5.76 -24.92 6.00
C VAL A 12 -5.18 -23.75 6.75
N LEU A 13 -3.86 -23.74 6.95
CA LEU A 13 -3.13 -22.61 7.54
C LEU A 13 -3.55 -21.38 6.75
N ARG A 14 -4.47 -20.59 7.29
CA ARG A 14 -4.83 -19.29 6.73
C ARG A 14 -3.54 -18.50 6.74
N LYS A 15 -2.95 -18.31 5.56
CA LYS A 15 -1.84 -17.41 5.37
C LYS A 15 -2.27 -16.10 6.02
N SER A 16 -1.58 -15.70 7.09
CA SER A 16 -1.96 -14.60 7.94
C SER A 16 -2.14 -13.37 7.05
N ALA A 17 -3.36 -12.91 6.87
CA ALA A 17 -3.62 -11.68 6.12
C ALA A 17 -2.91 -10.53 6.84
N ALA A 18 -2.35 -9.59 6.09
CA ALA A 18 -1.73 -8.41 6.68
C ALA A 18 -2.74 -7.69 7.59
N PRO A 19 -2.28 -7.13 8.75
CA PRO A 19 -3.17 -6.41 9.66
C PRO A 19 -3.93 -5.28 8.97
N PRO A 20 -5.17 -4.96 9.38
CA PRO A 20 -5.95 -3.88 8.78
C PRO A 20 -5.19 -2.55 8.72
N ALA A 21 -4.43 -2.20 9.76
CA ALA A 21 -3.60 -0.99 9.78
C ALA A 21 -2.53 -0.98 8.68
N ALA A 22 -1.94 -2.13 8.35
CA ALA A 22 -0.99 -2.23 7.25
C ALA A 22 -1.69 -2.05 5.90
N LEU A 23 -2.89 -2.62 5.73
CA LEU A 23 -3.69 -2.47 4.51
C LEU A 23 -4.09 -1.01 4.28
N ASP A 24 -4.53 -0.31 5.31
CA ASP A 24 -4.89 1.12 5.24
C ASP A 24 -3.68 1.99 4.85
N LEU A 25 -2.50 1.68 5.38
CA LEU A 25 -1.27 2.39 5.04
C LEU A 25 -0.86 2.16 3.58
N LEU A 26 -1.00 0.92 3.07
CA LEU A 26 -0.74 0.61 1.66
C LEU A 26 -1.74 1.32 0.74
N ALA A 27 -3.02 1.35 1.09
CA ALA A 27 -4.04 2.08 0.33
C ALA A 27 -3.72 3.59 0.26
N LYS A 28 -3.31 4.20 1.38
CA LYS A 28 -2.85 5.60 1.43
C LYS A 28 -1.57 5.83 0.63
N ALA A 29 -0.66 4.86 0.59
CA ALA A 29 0.55 4.93 -0.23
C ALA A 29 0.20 4.91 -1.73
N HIS A 30 -0.70 4.04 -2.15
CA HIS A 30 -1.21 4.01 -3.53
C HIS A 30 -1.83 5.34 -3.96
N SER A 31 -2.75 5.86 -3.14
CA SER A 31 -3.41 7.15 -3.42
C SER A 31 -2.39 8.28 -3.52
N GLY A 32 -1.40 8.31 -2.62
CA GLY A 32 -0.35 9.33 -2.63
C GLY A 32 0.57 9.23 -3.86
N LEU A 33 0.91 8.02 -4.35
CA LEU A 33 1.69 7.87 -5.58
C LEU A 33 0.88 8.30 -6.82
N ALA A 34 -0.41 7.98 -6.87
CA ALA A 34 -1.30 8.43 -7.92
C ALA A 34 -1.45 9.97 -7.92
N GLU A 35 -1.48 10.59 -6.75
CA GLU A 35 -1.45 12.05 -6.60
C GLU A 35 -0.11 12.62 -7.07
N ALA A 36 1.01 12.09 -6.58
CA ALA A 36 2.35 12.54 -6.97
C ALA A 36 2.56 12.50 -8.48
N ALA A 37 2.03 11.48 -9.16
CA ALA A 37 2.12 11.37 -10.62
C ALA A 37 1.41 12.51 -11.37
N ARG A 38 0.38 13.14 -10.78
CA ARG A 38 -0.37 14.25 -11.37
C ARG A 38 0.19 15.63 -11.03
N LEU A 39 0.99 15.72 -9.96
CA LEU A 39 1.58 16.98 -9.53
C LEU A 39 2.65 17.44 -10.54
N THR A 40 2.60 18.72 -10.92
CA THR A 40 3.53 19.32 -11.88
C THR A 40 4.72 19.98 -11.20
N ARG A 41 4.54 20.46 -9.95
CA ARG A 41 5.60 21.12 -9.18
C ARG A 41 6.56 20.08 -8.60
N PRO A 42 7.88 20.16 -8.91
CA PRO A 42 8.84 19.15 -8.48
C PRO A 42 8.89 18.93 -6.96
N ASN A 43 8.86 20.01 -6.17
CA ASN A 43 8.89 19.93 -4.72
C ASN A 43 7.67 19.18 -4.15
N GLU A 44 6.47 19.51 -4.63
CA GLU A 44 5.23 18.86 -4.19
C GLU A 44 5.22 17.37 -4.58
N ARG A 45 5.61 17.08 -5.83
CA ARG A 45 5.73 15.69 -6.33
C ARG A 45 6.71 14.89 -5.49
N TYR A 46 7.89 15.47 -5.20
CA TYR A 46 8.94 14.82 -4.39
C TYR A 46 8.43 14.52 -2.98
N ALA A 47 7.87 15.53 -2.30
CA ALA A 47 7.37 15.39 -0.93
C ALA A 47 6.25 14.35 -0.84
N THR A 48 5.30 14.36 -1.78
CA THR A 48 4.17 13.42 -1.82
C THR A 48 4.63 11.98 -2.12
N ALA A 49 5.58 11.79 -3.04
CA ALA A 49 6.16 10.49 -3.32
C ALA A 49 6.94 9.95 -2.11
N HIS A 50 7.72 10.79 -1.43
CA HIS A 50 8.46 10.39 -0.22
C HIS A 50 7.52 10.02 0.94
N LEU A 51 6.43 10.77 1.13
CA LEU A 51 5.41 10.44 2.13
C LEU A 51 4.76 9.08 1.82
N SER A 52 4.55 8.77 0.56
CA SER A 52 4.00 7.47 0.16
C SER A 52 4.97 6.32 0.45
N ALA A 53 6.28 6.52 0.22
CA ALA A 53 7.29 5.56 0.64
C ALA A 53 7.30 5.38 2.17
N LEU A 54 7.14 6.46 2.93
CA LEU A 54 7.07 6.40 4.40
C LEU A 54 5.84 5.59 4.87
N ARG A 55 4.69 5.77 4.24
CA ARG A 55 3.47 4.98 4.52
C ARG A 55 3.68 3.50 4.20
N THR A 56 4.38 3.21 3.11
CA THR A 56 4.76 1.83 2.74
C THR A 56 5.66 1.19 3.80
N ALA A 57 6.69 1.91 4.28
CA ALA A 57 7.53 1.46 5.39
C ALA A 57 6.71 1.23 6.67
N ALA A 58 5.83 2.16 7.01
CA ALA A 58 4.95 2.05 8.17
C ALA A 58 4.03 0.82 8.09
N ALA A 59 3.59 0.42 6.89
CA ALA A 59 2.81 -0.80 6.70
C ALA A 59 3.61 -2.05 7.05
N VAL A 60 4.90 -2.11 6.69
CA VAL A 60 5.79 -3.21 7.10
C VAL A 60 5.96 -3.24 8.61
N LEU A 61 6.19 -2.07 9.22
CA LEU A 61 6.31 -1.97 10.68
C LEU A 61 5.03 -2.43 11.37
N ALA A 62 3.86 -2.01 10.90
CA ALA A 62 2.56 -2.46 11.44
C ALA A 62 2.34 -3.97 11.29
N ALA A 63 2.83 -4.57 10.21
CA ALA A 63 2.70 -6.01 9.97
C ALA A 63 3.69 -6.86 10.77
N ARG A 64 4.86 -6.33 11.10
CA ARG A 64 5.95 -7.06 11.77
C ARG A 64 6.21 -6.65 13.22
N ALA A 65 5.67 -5.50 13.67
CA ALA A 65 5.80 -5.08 15.04
C ALA A 65 5.15 -6.11 15.98
N ARG A 66 5.91 -6.55 16.97
CA ARG A 66 5.37 -7.30 18.09
C ARG A 66 4.98 -6.31 19.19
N PRO A 67 3.88 -6.53 19.91
CA PRO A 67 3.59 -5.74 21.09
C PRO A 67 4.76 -5.86 22.08
N GLU A 68 5.53 -4.80 22.26
CA GLU A 68 6.51 -4.77 23.33
C GLU A 68 5.80 -4.47 24.65
N PRO A 69 6.17 -5.17 25.76
CA PRO A 69 5.66 -4.81 27.07
C PRO A 69 6.08 -3.38 27.40
N VAL A 70 5.09 -2.53 27.64
CA VAL A 70 5.30 -1.13 28.00
C VAL A 70 6.00 -1.08 29.36
N HIS A 71 7.30 -0.81 29.37
CA HIS A 71 8.02 -0.51 30.61
C HIS A 71 7.77 0.94 31.00
N PRO A 72 7.06 1.23 32.10
CA PRO A 72 6.60 2.59 32.44
C PRO A 72 7.70 3.59 32.80
N ARG A 73 8.94 3.17 32.85
CA ARG A 73 10.08 4.01 33.29
C ARG A 73 11.01 4.52 32.19
N ARG A 74 10.78 4.16 30.91
CA ARG A 74 11.61 4.63 29.80
C ARG A 74 10.71 5.31 28.78
N ARG A 75 10.87 6.62 28.62
CA ARG A 75 10.28 7.31 27.47
C ARG A 75 10.92 6.75 26.20
N PRO A 76 10.17 6.13 25.28
CA PRO A 76 10.74 5.63 24.05
C PRO A 76 11.33 6.82 23.28
N ARG A 77 12.58 6.70 22.84
CA ARG A 77 13.19 7.66 21.94
C ARG A 77 12.39 7.64 20.63
N ILE A 78 11.97 8.83 20.18
CA ILE A 78 11.33 8.95 18.87
C ILE A 78 12.39 8.59 17.81
N ARG A 79 12.15 7.50 17.09
CA ARG A 79 13.01 6.99 16.02
C ARG A 79 12.28 7.12 14.69
N SER A 80 13.00 7.44 13.63
CA SER A 80 12.40 7.47 12.30
C SER A 80 12.03 6.06 11.84
N ALA A 81 11.03 5.94 10.98
CA ALA A 81 10.68 4.65 10.37
C ALA A 81 11.88 4.03 9.63
N TRP A 82 12.74 4.85 9.07
CA TRP A 82 13.94 4.43 8.35
C TRP A 82 15.03 3.86 9.25
N GLU A 83 15.07 4.23 10.53
CA GLU A 83 15.96 3.61 11.52
C GLU A 83 15.43 2.26 12.01
N VAL A 84 14.11 2.12 12.12
CA VAL A 84 13.47 0.92 12.66
C VAL A 84 13.28 -0.16 11.59
N LEU A 85 13.02 0.25 10.35
CA LEU A 85 12.70 -0.67 9.26
C LEU A 85 13.75 -1.78 9.06
N PRO A 86 15.06 -1.51 9.01
CA PRO A 86 16.06 -2.58 8.81
C PRO A 86 16.20 -3.52 10.02
N GLU A 87 15.76 -3.12 11.21
CA GLU A 87 15.75 -4.00 12.38
C GLU A 87 14.66 -5.08 12.29
N LEU A 88 13.50 -4.71 11.75
CA LEU A 88 12.35 -5.61 11.60
C LEU A 88 12.29 -6.29 10.22
N ALA A 89 12.92 -5.70 9.24
CA ALA A 89 12.95 -6.16 7.85
C ALA A 89 14.34 -5.91 7.24
N PRO A 90 15.36 -6.70 7.60
CA PRO A 90 16.74 -6.52 7.11
C PRO A 90 16.84 -6.53 5.58
N GLU A 91 15.95 -7.27 4.91
CA GLU A 91 15.84 -7.33 3.45
C GLU A 91 15.45 -6.00 2.79
N LEU A 92 15.00 -5.01 3.58
CA LEU A 92 14.63 -3.67 3.12
C LEU A 92 15.67 -2.59 3.51
N ALA A 93 16.85 -3.00 3.99
CA ALA A 93 17.86 -2.06 4.49
C ALA A 93 18.33 -1.07 3.41
N GLU A 94 18.51 -1.50 2.16
CA GLU A 94 18.91 -0.62 1.05
C GLU A 94 17.80 0.40 0.71
N TRP A 95 16.54 -0.02 0.73
CA TRP A 95 15.40 0.87 0.55
C TRP A 95 15.31 1.90 1.67
N SER A 96 15.56 1.45 2.91
CA SER A 96 15.60 2.33 4.07
C SER A 96 16.67 3.41 3.93
N ALA A 97 17.89 3.03 3.55
CA ALA A 97 18.99 3.96 3.33
C ALA A 97 18.66 4.97 2.21
N LEU A 98 18.09 4.49 1.10
CA LEU A 98 17.69 5.33 -0.04
C LEU A 98 16.72 6.43 0.41
N PHE A 99 15.62 6.07 1.09
CA PHE A 99 14.62 7.06 1.50
C PHE A 99 15.08 7.91 2.68
N ALA A 100 15.88 7.37 3.60
CA ALA A 100 16.49 8.15 4.66
C ALA A 100 17.35 9.30 4.11
N SER A 101 18.14 9.04 3.06
CA SER A 101 18.96 10.06 2.40
C SER A 101 18.14 11.19 1.79
N GLY A 102 16.89 10.92 1.39
CA GLY A 102 15.96 11.90 0.84
C GLY A 102 15.20 12.74 1.87
N ALA A 103 15.25 12.37 3.15
CA ALA A 103 14.43 13.00 4.19
C ALA A 103 14.67 14.51 4.36
N ALA A 104 15.94 14.95 4.33
CA ALA A 104 16.28 16.36 4.40
C ALA A 104 15.77 17.15 3.20
N ARG A 105 15.84 16.58 1.98
CA ARG A 105 15.30 17.19 0.76
C ARG A 105 13.79 17.30 0.84
N ARG A 106 13.12 16.29 1.33
CA ARG A 106 11.68 16.33 1.57
C ARG A 106 11.31 17.46 2.52
N ALA A 107 11.99 17.59 3.66
CA ALA A 107 11.71 18.63 4.63
C ALA A 107 11.86 20.04 4.02
N ARG A 108 12.88 20.25 3.18
CA ARG A 108 13.09 21.50 2.46
C ARG A 108 11.97 21.77 1.43
N ALA A 109 11.55 20.74 0.71
CA ALA A 109 10.47 20.83 -0.26
C ALA A 109 9.12 21.18 0.42
N GLU A 110 8.82 20.55 1.56
CA GLU A 110 7.64 20.85 2.37
C GLU A 110 7.69 22.26 3.00
N ALA A 111 8.87 22.76 3.32
CA ALA A 111 9.07 24.13 3.80
C ALA A 111 8.96 25.19 2.67
N GLY A 112 8.69 24.76 1.43
CA GLY A 112 8.56 25.66 0.29
C GLY A 112 9.87 26.27 -0.19
N ILE A 113 11.02 25.69 0.17
CA ILE A 113 12.33 26.16 -0.32
C ILE A 113 12.40 25.90 -1.83
N GLU A 114 12.61 26.96 -2.58
CA GLU A 114 12.72 26.86 -4.05
C GLU A 114 13.84 25.88 -4.44
N ASP A 115 13.61 25.13 -5.51
CA ASP A 115 14.57 24.16 -6.06
C ASP A 115 15.10 23.11 -5.05
N ALA A 116 14.33 22.82 -3.99
CA ALA A 116 14.70 21.76 -3.05
C ALA A 116 14.78 20.39 -3.75
N ALA A 117 13.93 20.15 -4.76
CA ALA A 117 13.98 18.99 -5.63
C ALA A 117 13.84 19.42 -7.10
N SER A 118 14.68 18.86 -7.97
CA SER A 118 14.51 19.00 -9.42
C SER A 118 13.38 18.11 -9.92
N ALA A 119 12.91 18.36 -11.17
CA ALA A 119 11.93 17.48 -11.82
C ALA A 119 12.45 16.04 -11.90
N ARG A 120 13.74 15.87 -12.22
CA ARG A 120 14.39 14.56 -12.29
C ARG A 120 14.42 13.86 -10.90
N ASP A 121 14.78 14.60 -9.84
CA ASP A 121 14.75 14.04 -8.48
C ASP A 121 13.36 13.53 -8.11
N ALA A 122 12.32 14.31 -8.47
CA ALA A 122 10.94 13.94 -8.18
C ALA A 122 10.48 12.71 -8.98
N ASP A 123 10.85 12.62 -10.24
CA ASP A 123 10.52 11.48 -11.11
C ASP A 123 11.26 10.20 -10.68
N ASP A 124 12.55 10.31 -10.32
CA ASP A 124 13.35 9.20 -9.81
C ASP A 124 12.77 8.68 -8.50
N LEU A 125 12.41 9.58 -7.59
CA LEU A 125 11.80 9.20 -6.31
C LEU A 125 10.43 8.56 -6.49
N LEU A 126 9.60 9.08 -7.39
CA LEU A 126 8.28 8.50 -7.68
C LEU A 126 8.42 7.06 -8.21
N ARG A 127 9.39 6.81 -9.10
CA ARG A 127 9.69 5.46 -9.60
C ARG A 127 10.14 4.55 -8.48
N ALA A 128 11.10 5.00 -7.66
CA ALA A 128 11.62 4.24 -6.53
C ALA A 128 10.52 3.90 -5.51
N ALA A 129 9.69 4.87 -5.13
CA ALA A 129 8.58 4.66 -4.19
C ALA A 129 7.53 3.69 -4.74
N SER A 130 7.26 3.75 -6.05
CA SER A 130 6.35 2.81 -6.72
C SER A 130 6.90 1.38 -6.74
N MET A 131 8.21 1.22 -6.96
CA MET A 131 8.87 -0.10 -6.91
C MET A 131 8.87 -0.66 -5.49
N PHE A 132 9.15 0.18 -4.51
CA PHE A 132 9.15 -0.19 -3.10
C PHE A 132 7.76 -0.64 -2.64
N LEU A 133 6.70 0.09 -3.00
CA LEU A 133 5.32 -0.31 -2.69
C LEU A 133 5.00 -1.70 -3.26
N ARG A 134 5.29 -1.94 -4.54
CA ARG A 134 5.05 -3.25 -5.16
C ARG A 134 5.84 -4.38 -4.50
N LEU A 135 7.07 -4.10 -4.07
CA LEU A 135 7.88 -5.08 -3.33
C LEU A 135 7.22 -5.45 -2.00
N VAL A 136 6.82 -4.44 -1.22
CA VAL A 136 6.18 -4.64 0.08
C VAL A 136 4.84 -5.36 -0.04
N GLU A 137 4.04 -5.03 -1.05
CA GLU A 137 2.78 -5.75 -1.32
C GLU A 137 3.01 -7.25 -1.57
N ARG A 138 4.03 -7.59 -2.36
CA ARG A 138 4.40 -9.00 -2.58
C ARG A 138 4.88 -9.66 -1.29
N MET A 139 5.68 -8.97 -0.49
CA MET A 139 6.19 -9.48 0.79
C MET A 139 5.06 -9.75 1.79
N LEU A 140 4.08 -8.86 1.85
CA LEU A 140 2.91 -9.01 2.72
C LEU A 140 1.81 -9.89 2.11
N ALA A 141 2.02 -10.42 0.91
CA ALA A 141 1.03 -11.17 0.13
C ALA A 141 -0.30 -10.42 -0.06
N VAL A 142 -0.24 -9.10 -0.14
CA VAL A 142 -1.39 -8.24 -0.40
C VAL A 142 -1.60 -8.18 -1.90
N ARG A 143 -2.80 -8.57 -2.34
CA ARG A 143 -3.19 -8.42 -3.74
C ARG A 143 -3.68 -6.99 -3.96
N ALA A 144 -3.16 -6.32 -4.97
CA ALA A 144 -3.71 -5.04 -5.40
C ALA A 144 -5.23 -5.18 -5.64
N PRO A 145 -6.06 -4.18 -5.26
CA PRO A 145 -7.48 -4.22 -5.58
C PRO A 145 -7.65 -4.39 -7.09
N ALA A 146 -8.39 -5.43 -7.49
CA ALA A 146 -8.72 -5.63 -8.90
C ALA A 146 -9.43 -4.37 -9.42
N PRO A 147 -9.12 -3.89 -10.64
CA PRO A 147 -9.86 -2.79 -11.22
C PRO A 147 -11.34 -3.19 -11.24
N THR A 148 -12.17 -2.36 -10.62
CA THR A 148 -13.63 -2.56 -10.61
C THR A 148 -14.06 -2.65 -12.07
N PRO A 149 -14.70 -3.73 -12.54
CA PRO A 149 -15.22 -3.76 -13.90
C PRO A 149 -16.23 -2.62 -14.01
N SER A 150 -15.92 -1.66 -14.88
CA SER A 150 -16.89 -0.63 -15.25
C SER A 150 -18.14 -1.34 -15.71
N GLN A 151 -19.21 -1.24 -14.94
CA GLN A 151 -20.51 -1.68 -15.38
C GLN A 151 -20.85 -0.87 -16.62
N SER A 152 -20.74 -1.48 -17.78
CA SER A 152 -21.28 -0.92 -19.01
C SER A 152 -22.78 -0.75 -18.83
N PRO A 153 -23.32 0.47 -18.89
CA PRO A 153 -24.77 0.64 -18.92
C PRO A 153 -25.26 0.23 -20.29
N GLY A 154 -26.05 -0.84 -20.36
CA GLY A 154 -26.83 -1.13 -21.55
C GLY A 154 -26.64 -2.50 -22.17
N GLN A 155 -27.05 -3.56 -21.49
CA GLN A 155 -27.65 -4.68 -22.20
C GLN A 155 -29.14 -4.68 -21.85
N THR A 156 -29.88 -3.90 -22.65
CA THR A 156 -31.33 -4.04 -22.74
C THR A 156 -31.61 -5.42 -23.35
N LEU A 157 -32.13 -6.31 -22.53
CA LEU A 157 -32.66 -7.60 -22.99
C LEU A 157 -33.82 -7.31 -23.97
N PRO A 158 -33.86 -7.94 -25.13
CA PRO A 158 -35.00 -7.86 -26.03
C PRO A 158 -36.20 -8.45 -25.34
N GLN A 159 -37.28 -7.66 -25.21
CA GLN A 159 -38.55 -8.12 -24.70
C GLN A 159 -39.20 -9.09 -25.71
N PRO A 160 -39.79 -10.22 -25.27
CA PRO A 160 -40.56 -11.09 -26.16
C PRO A 160 -41.79 -10.34 -26.66
N ARG A 161 -41.97 -10.43 -27.96
CA ARG A 161 -43.12 -9.87 -28.68
C ARG A 161 -44.40 -10.56 -28.22
N PRO A 162 -45.49 -9.84 -27.91
CA PRO A 162 -46.75 -10.49 -27.60
C PRO A 162 -47.31 -11.13 -28.88
N GLU A 163 -47.63 -12.40 -28.79
CA GLU A 163 -48.38 -13.15 -29.84
C GLU A 163 -49.77 -12.53 -29.98
N ARG A 164 -50.15 -12.26 -31.23
CA ARG A 164 -51.53 -11.90 -31.59
C ARG A 164 -52.40 -13.16 -31.55
N PRO A 165 -53.57 -13.12 -30.91
CA PRO A 165 -54.54 -14.21 -31.09
C PRO A 165 -55.16 -14.11 -32.49
N ASP A 166 -55.08 -15.21 -33.21
CA ASP A 166 -55.83 -15.42 -34.45
C ASP A 166 -57.32 -15.40 -34.16
N ALA A 167 -58.02 -14.50 -34.86
CA ALA A 167 -59.47 -14.52 -34.95
C ALA A 167 -59.85 -15.42 -36.12
N GLY A 168 -60.54 -16.56 -35.80
CA GLY A 168 -61.31 -17.32 -36.71
C GLY A 168 -62.77 -16.87 -36.76
#